data_5280453ed33e6ffca569466c5e442fa8
#
_entry.id   5280453ed33e6ffca569466c5e442fa8
#
_cell.length_a   1.000
_cell.length_b   1.000
_cell.length_c   1.000
_cell.angle_alpha   90.00
_cell.angle_beta   90.00
_cell.angle_gamma   90.00
#
_symmetry.space_group_name_H-M   'P 1'
#
loop_
_entity.id
_entity.type
_entity.pdbx_description
1 polymer ?
#
loop_
_entity_poly.entity_id
_entity_poly.type
_entity_poly.pdbx_seq_one_letter_code
_entity_poly.pdbx_strand_id
1 'polypeptide(L)'
;MNTAMPIGVDDFKEVREKYYFVDKTDFIRQLIDKHSKVTLITRPRRFGKTLTMSMLEYFFSIDKKEISQSLFSGLSIEKMGQPYMQYLGTRPVISISLKNVQSDTWESTLNLFGIFLADLYDKFSYLPESPYINEASKEYFFKIWHGKATKEEMMVALLRLTKMLQLYYGKQVIVLIDEYDAPVQKAWES
;
A
#
# COMPACT_ATOMS: atom_id res chain seq x y z
N MET A 1 -1.65 21.86 20.85
CA MET A 1 -2.29 20.55 20.48
C MET A 1 -3.37 20.84 19.47
N ASN A 2 -3.33 20.18 18.31
CA ASN A 2 -4.43 20.29 17.36
C ASN A 2 -5.67 19.62 17.93
N THR A 3 -6.78 20.36 18.03
CA THR A 3 -8.03 19.88 18.60
C THR A 3 -9.08 19.52 17.53
N ALA A 4 -8.80 19.85 16.26
CA ALA A 4 -9.72 19.54 15.16
C ALA A 4 -9.74 18.02 14.88
N MET A 5 -10.96 17.47 14.74
CA MET A 5 -11.15 16.05 14.41
C MET A 5 -10.91 15.81 12.91
N PRO A 6 -10.21 14.71 12.51
CA PRO A 6 -9.90 14.39 11.12
C PRO A 6 -11.11 13.78 10.39
N ILE A 7 -12.15 14.57 10.16
CA ILE A 7 -13.34 14.08 9.46
C ILE A 7 -13.04 14.00 7.96
N GLY A 8 -13.07 12.78 7.39
CA GLY A 8 -12.81 12.55 5.96
C GLY A 8 -11.34 12.64 5.56
N VAL A 9 -10.40 12.65 6.52
CA VAL A 9 -8.96 12.66 6.26
C VAL A 9 -8.41 11.25 6.46
N ASP A 10 -7.81 10.69 5.43
CA ASP A 10 -7.33 9.32 5.38
C ASP A 10 -5.79 9.19 5.32
N ASP A 11 -5.09 10.32 5.13
CA ASP A 11 -3.62 10.35 5.12
C ASP A 11 -3.06 10.54 6.54
N PHE A 12 -2.19 9.61 6.95
CA PHE A 12 -1.61 9.61 8.29
C PHE A 12 -0.73 10.84 8.55
N LYS A 13 0.06 11.29 7.56
CA LYS A 13 0.89 12.49 7.71
C LYS A 13 0.02 13.71 7.93
N GLU A 14 -1.00 13.88 7.11
CA GLU A 14 -1.91 15.02 7.27
C GLU A 14 -2.60 15.03 8.63
N VAL A 15 -3.06 13.87 9.11
CA VAL A 15 -3.67 13.75 10.44
C VAL A 15 -2.67 14.12 11.53
N ARG A 16 -1.42 13.65 11.44
CA ARG A 16 -0.38 13.95 12.44
C ARG A 16 0.01 15.42 12.49
N GLU A 17 0.01 16.08 11.35
CA GLU A 17 0.43 17.47 11.24
C GLU A 17 -0.68 18.47 11.61
N LYS A 18 -1.95 18.16 11.28
CA LYS A 18 -3.03 19.14 11.33
C LYS A 18 -4.17 18.83 12.30
N TYR A 19 -4.32 17.57 12.71
CA TYR A 19 -5.52 17.12 13.44
C TYR A 19 -5.17 16.43 14.76
N TYR A 20 -6.19 16.21 15.57
CA TYR A 20 -6.07 15.36 16.74
C TYR A 20 -5.97 13.89 16.31
N PHE A 21 -4.87 13.24 16.68
CA PHE A 21 -4.63 11.84 16.39
C PHE A 21 -4.82 10.97 17.63
N VAL A 22 -5.75 10.03 17.56
CA VAL A 22 -5.86 8.96 18.56
C VAL A 22 -4.81 7.90 18.25
N ASP A 23 -3.84 7.76 19.12
CA ASP A 23 -2.71 6.85 18.93
C ASP A 23 -3.16 5.38 18.87
N LYS A 24 -3.02 4.78 17.70
CA LYS A 24 -3.29 3.36 17.43
C LYS A 24 -2.04 2.62 16.98
N THR A 25 -0.85 3.19 17.22
CA THR A 25 0.42 2.60 16.73
C THR A 25 0.79 1.30 17.42
N ASP A 26 0.16 0.94 18.55
CA ASP A 26 0.26 -0.40 19.13
C ASP A 26 -0.15 -1.52 18.15
N PHE A 27 -0.98 -1.20 17.18
CA PHE A 27 -1.33 -2.14 16.11
C PHE A 27 -0.13 -2.58 15.28
N ILE A 28 0.86 -1.70 15.08
CA ILE A 28 2.12 -2.04 14.38
C ILE A 28 2.87 -3.13 15.17
N ARG A 29 2.97 -2.97 16.50
CA ARG A 29 3.56 -3.98 17.39
C ARG A 29 2.86 -5.32 17.22
N GLN A 30 1.52 -5.33 17.28
CA GLN A 30 0.74 -6.56 17.14
C GLN A 30 0.98 -7.26 15.80
N LEU A 31 1.18 -6.51 14.70
CA LEU A 31 1.50 -7.08 13.40
C LEU A 31 2.90 -7.72 13.37
N ILE A 32 3.88 -7.03 13.97
CA ILE A 32 5.25 -7.52 14.04
C ILE A 32 5.31 -8.80 14.90
N ASP A 33 4.70 -8.79 16.07
CA ASP A 33 4.70 -9.93 17.01
C ASP A 33 4.01 -11.18 16.44
N LYS A 34 2.96 -10.99 15.64
CA LYS A 34 2.21 -12.12 15.05
C LYS A 34 2.96 -12.87 13.97
N HIS A 35 3.94 -12.25 13.32
CA HIS A 35 4.68 -12.83 12.19
C HIS A 35 3.80 -13.44 11.08
N SER A 36 2.55 -12.95 10.95
CA SER A 36 1.58 -13.49 10.00
C SER A 36 1.93 -13.08 8.58
N LYS A 37 1.89 -14.03 7.63
CA LYS A 37 2.06 -13.73 6.20
C LYS A 37 0.92 -12.89 5.62
N VAL A 38 -0.29 -13.08 6.14
CA VAL A 38 -1.49 -12.36 5.74
C VAL A 38 -2.25 -11.92 6.99
N THR A 39 -2.67 -10.66 7.01
CA THR A 39 -3.51 -10.11 8.08
C THR A 39 -4.72 -9.43 7.45
N LEU A 40 -5.90 -9.89 7.82
CA LEU A 40 -7.16 -9.25 7.44
C LEU A 40 -7.58 -8.27 8.54
N ILE A 41 -7.78 -7.00 8.13
CA ILE A 41 -8.25 -5.95 9.04
C ILE A 41 -9.75 -5.76 8.82
N THR A 42 -10.54 -6.39 9.66
CA THR A 42 -12.00 -6.26 9.66
C THR A 42 -12.42 -5.15 10.60
N ARG A 43 -12.91 -4.05 10.06
CA ARG A 43 -13.49 -2.93 10.83
C ARG A 43 -14.72 -2.41 10.10
N PRO A 44 -15.74 -1.93 10.80
CA PRO A 44 -16.87 -1.27 10.16
C PRO A 44 -16.43 -0.08 9.28
N ARG A 45 -17.26 0.32 8.34
CA ARG A 45 -17.04 1.55 7.56
C ARG A 45 -16.86 2.75 8.50
N ARG A 46 -15.98 3.69 8.15
CA ARG A 46 -15.66 4.92 8.94
C ARG A 46 -14.89 4.68 10.26
N PHE A 47 -14.36 3.47 10.50
CA PHE A 47 -13.51 3.18 11.68
C PHE A 47 -12.00 3.26 11.40
N GLY A 48 -11.61 4.07 10.41
CA GLY A 48 -10.22 4.43 10.14
C GLY A 48 -9.38 3.28 9.54
N LYS A 49 -9.96 2.41 8.71
CA LYS A 49 -9.21 1.37 7.97
C LYS A 49 -8.16 2.02 7.07
N THR A 50 -8.57 2.94 6.20
CA THR A 50 -7.69 3.64 5.26
C THR A 50 -6.60 4.41 5.99
N LEU A 51 -6.94 5.13 7.06
CA LEU A 51 -5.95 5.80 7.91
C LEU A 51 -4.95 4.80 8.54
N THR A 52 -5.42 3.61 8.95
CA THR A 52 -4.54 2.56 9.47
C THR A 52 -3.60 2.04 8.38
N MET A 53 -4.09 1.84 7.15
CA MET A 53 -3.25 1.46 6.00
C MET A 53 -2.21 2.53 5.69
N SER A 54 -2.61 3.80 5.66
CA SER A 54 -1.69 4.93 5.50
C SER A 54 -0.63 4.96 6.61
N MET A 55 -1.00 4.77 7.87
CA MET A 55 -0.07 4.67 9.00
C MET A 55 0.95 3.53 8.81
N LEU A 56 0.51 2.35 8.37
CA LEU A 56 1.40 1.21 8.11
C LEU A 56 2.35 1.50 6.95
N GLU A 57 1.84 2.12 5.89
CA GLU A 57 2.66 2.55 4.75
C GLU A 57 3.77 3.51 5.20
N TYR A 58 3.42 4.57 5.96
CA TYR A 58 4.42 5.49 6.50
C TYR A 58 5.42 4.79 7.42
N PHE A 59 4.99 3.83 8.24
CA PHE A 59 5.90 3.15 9.16
C PHE A 59 6.91 2.27 8.44
N PHE A 60 6.46 1.44 7.49
CA PHE A 60 7.33 0.42 6.89
C PHE A 60 8.09 0.89 5.65
N SER A 61 7.55 1.88 4.89
CA SER A 61 8.08 2.24 3.58
C SER A 61 9.49 2.84 3.63
N ILE A 62 10.38 2.25 2.84
CA ILE A 62 11.73 2.78 2.59
C ILE A 62 11.65 4.19 2.00
N ASP A 63 10.72 4.42 1.07
CA ASP A 63 10.59 5.68 0.34
C ASP A 63 10.10 6.83 1.26
N LYS A 64 9.50 6.50 2.40
CA LYS A 64 8.99 7.47 3.37
C LYS A 64 9.84 7.59 4.63
N LYS A 65 11.00 6.93 4.68
CA LYS A 65 11.84 6.81 5.86
C LYS A 65 12.18 8.14 6.52
N GLU A 66 12.54 9.16 5.73
CA GLU A 66 12.98 10.46 6.25
C GLU A 66 11.89 11.18 7.04
N ILE A 67 10.65 11.16 6.52
CA ILE A 67 9.52 11.81 7.18
C ILE A 67 8.92 10.96 8.29
N SER A 68 9.06 9.64 8.21
CA SER A 68 8.44 8.70 9.15
C SER A 68 8.95 8.87 10.56
N GLN A 69 10.25 9.15 10.74
CA GLN A 69 10.82 9.33 12.07
C GLN A 69 10.12 10.44 12.84
N SER A 70 9.85 11.59 12.21
CA SER A 70 9.14 12.70 12.83
C SER A 70 7.66 12.40 13.08
N LEU A 71 7.02 11.70 12.15
CA LEU A 71 5.59 11.36 12.25
C LEU A 71 5.27 10.40 13.40
N PHE A 72 6.19 9.48 13.72
CA PHE A 72 6.01 8.51 14.80
C PHE A 72 6.57 9.00 16.15
N SER A 73 7.21 10.18 16.17
CA SER A 73 7.75 10.73 17.40
C SER A 73 6.66 11.01 18.44
N GLY A 74 6.92 10.62 19.69
CA GLY A 74 6.03 10.74 20.83
C GLY A 74 4.90 9.69 20.88
N LEU A 75 4.76 8.83 19.85
CA LEU A 75 3.73 7.80 19.81
C LEU A 75 4.12 6.53 20.58
N SER A 76 3.13 5.69 20.86
CA SER A 76 3.30 4.47 21.66
C SER A 76 4.34 3.54 21.07
N ILE A 77 4.38 3.38 19.75
CA ILE A 77 5.36 2.50 19.08
C ILE A 77 6.80 2.97 19.27
N GLU A 78 7.06 4.29 19.26
CA GLU A 78 8.39 4.82 19.55
C GLU A 78 8.81 4.53 21.00
N LYS A 79 7.89 4.69 21.95
CA LYS A 79 8.14 4.41 23.38
C LYS A 79 8.45 2.94 23.67
N MET A 80 8.00 2.03 22.80
CA MET A 80 8.33 0.59 22.88
C MET A 80 9.77 0.29 22.44
N GLY A 81 10.43 1.22 21.78
CA GLY A 81 11.87 1.20 21.50
C GLY A 81 12.30 0.27 20.36
N GLN A 82 13.58 -0.10 20.40
CA GLN A 82 14.28 -0.78 19.31
C GLN A 82 13.67 -2.10 18.80
N PRO A 83 13.05 -2.96 19.59
CA PRO A 83 12.45 -4.18 19.06
C PRO A 83 11.45 -3.94 17.92
N TYR A 84 10.85 -2.74 17.87
CA TYR A 84 9.87 -2.37 16.85
C TYR A 84 10.37 -1.26 15.94
N MET A 85 11.04 -0.24 16.46
CA MET A 85 11.52 0.90 15.68
C MET A 85 12.59 0.51 14.63
N GLN A 86 13.28 -0.62 14.80
CA GLN A 86 14.18 -1.16 13.78
C GLN A 86 13.50 -1.48 12.44
N TYR A 87 12.18 -1.62 12.42
CA TYR A 87 11.40 -1.88 11.19
C TYR A 87 10.98 -0.61 10.46
N LEU A 88 11.12 0.56 11.11
CA LEU A 88 10.71 1.84 10.52
C LEU A 88 11.52 2.15 9.26
N GLY A 89 10.83 2.35 8.14
CA GLY A 89 11.44 2.72 6.87
C GLY A 89 12.37 1.66 6.30
N THR A 90 12.05 0.36 6.48
CA THR A 90 12.96 -0.72 6.11
C THR A 90 12.44 -1.66 5.02
N ARG A 91 11.21 -1.50 4.58
CA ARG A 91 10.57 -2.40 3.60
C ARG A 91 10.06 -1.63 2.38
N PRO A 92 10.18 -2.18 1.17
CA PRO A 92 9.39 -1.68 0.05
C PRO A 92 7.90 -1.97 0.33
N VAL A 93 7.05 -0.99 0.07
CA VAL A 93 5.60 -1.09 0.33
C VAL A 93 4.85 -0.81 -0.96
N ILE A 94 3.94 -1.72 -1.32
CA ILE A 94 2.92 -1.50 -2.34
C ILE A 94 1.61 -1.19 -1.61
N SER A 95 1.12 0.03 -1.73
CA SER A 95 -0.15 0.45 -1.14
C SER A 95 -1.15 0.72 -2.24
N ILE A 96 -2.27 0.00 -2.22
CA ILE A 96 -3.33 0.06 -3.24
C ILE A 96 -4.71 0.15 -2.63
N SER A 97 -5.60 0.89 -3.30
CA SER A 97 -7.02 0.90 -3.00
C SER A 97 -7.80 0.56 -4.27
N LEU A 98 -8.68 -0.43 -4.18
CA LEU A 98 -9.53 -0.84 -5.30
C LEU A 98 -10.88 -0.11 -5.34
N LYS A 99 -11.04 0.94 -4.54
CA LYS A 99 -12.28 1.72 -4.41
C LYS A 99 -12.86 2.18 -5.76
N ASN A 100 -11.99 2.60 -6.68
CA ASN A 100 -12.39 3.15 -7.98
C ASN A 100 -12.33 2.12 -9.13
N VAL A 101 -12.02 0.86 -8.83
CA VAL A 101 -11.94 -0.22 -9.82
C VAL A 101 -13.27 -0.95 -9.88
N GLN A 102 -14.33 -0.24 -10.25
CA GLN A 102 -15.68 -0.80 -10.39
C GLN A 102 -16.47 -0.05 -11.47
N SER A 103 -17.26 -0.79 -12.25
CA SER A 103 -18.13 -0.25 -13.29
C SER A 103 -19.34 -1.15 -13.45
N ASP A 104 -20.32 -0.71 -14.25
CA ASP A 104 -21.56 -1.45 -14.48
C ASP A 104 -21.38 -2.66 -15.40
N THR A 105 -20.25 -2.77 -16.12
CA THR A 105 -19.94 -3.91 -16.98
C THR A 105 -18.57 -4.51 -16.64
N TRP A 106 -18.44 -5.81 -16.85
CA TRP A 106 -17.17 -6.51 -16.68
C TRP A 106 -16.04 -5.92 -17.54
N GLU A 107 -16.35 -5.62 -18.81
CA GLU A 107 -15.38 -5.05 -19.74
C GLU A 107 -14.86 -3.70 -19.26
N SER A 108 -15.75 -2.80 -18.82
CA SER A 108 -15.37 -1.51 -18.27
C SER A 108 -14.58 -1.65 -16.96
N THR A 109 -14.94 -2.60 -16.09
CA THR A 109 -14.18 -2.89 -14.87
C THR A 109 -12.77 -3.38 -15.19
N LEU A 110 -12.62 -4.24 -16.19
CA LEU A 110 -11.32 -4.74 -16.65
C LEU A 110 -10.45 -3.61 -17.21
N ASN A 111 -11.04 -2.70 -17.99
CA ASN A 111 -10.33 -1.53 -18.51
C ASN A 111 -9.87 -0.60 -17.37
N LEU A 112 -10.73 -0.33 -16.39
CA LEU A 112 -10.36 0.44 -15.19
C LEU A 112 -9.24 -0.23 -14.39
N PHE A 113 -9.27 -1.56 -14.29
CA PHE A 113 -8.20 -2.33 -13.66
C PHE A 113 -6.87 -2.22 -14.42
N GLY A 114 -6.91 -2.21 -15.75
CA GLY A 114 -5.73 -1.98 -16.60
C GLY A 114 -5.12 -0.59 -16.36
N ILE A 115 -5.94 0.46 -16.31
CA ILE A 115 -5.50 1.83 -15.97
C ILE A 115 -4.90 1.87 -14.56
N PHE A 116 -5.59 1.28 -13.59
CA PHE A 116 -5.11 1.20 -12.21
C PHE A 116 -3.72 0.52 -12.12
N LEU A 117 -3.51 -0.56 -12.86
CA LEU A 117 -2.21 -1.23 -12.90
C LEU A 117 -1.13 -0.37 -13.56
N ALA A 118 -1.46 0.35 -14.63
CA ALA A 118 -0.52 1.28 -15.27
C ALA A 118 -0.08 2.38 -14.29
N ASP A 119 -1.02 3.00 -13.58
CA ASP A 119 -0.74 4.02 -12.56
C ASP A 119 0.06 3.45 -11.37
N LEU A 120 -0.20 2.19 -11.00
CA LEU A 120 0.58 1.51 -9.97
C LEU A 120 2.03 1.30 -10.42
N TYR A 121 2.25 0.85 -11.64
CA TYR A 121 3.59 0.60 -12.19
C TYR A 121 4.36 1.89 -12.41
N ASP A 122 3.69 2.99 -12.77
CA ASP A 122 4.30 4.32 -12.91
C ASP A 122 5.03 4.76 -11.63
N LYS A 123 4.49 4.48 -10.45
CA LYS A 123 5.14 4.76 -9.16
C LYS A 123 6.49 4.07 -8.98
N PHE A 124 6.74 3.01 -9.72
CA PHE A 124 7.95 2.20 -9.68
C PHE A 124 8.74 2.24 -11.00
N SER A 125 8.58 3.32 -11.77
CA SER A 125 9.19 3.52 -13.10
C SER A 125 10.72 3.40 -13.12
N TYR A 126 11.38 3.48 -11.98
CA TYR A 126 12.81 3.27 -11.82
C TYR A 126 13.25 1.79 -11.89
N LEU A 127 12.35 0.83 -11.72
CA LEU A 127 12.70 -0.60 -11.68
C LEU A 127 13.33 -1.13 -12.98
N PRO A 128 12.86 -0.77 -14.19
CA PRO A 128 13.47 -1.23 -15.43
C PRO A 128 14.93 -0.79 -15.63
N GLU A 129 15.38 0.27 -14.96
CA GLU A 129 16.76 0.74 -15.04
C GLU A 129 17.72 -0.10 -14.19
N SER A 130 17.17 -0.95 -13.33
CA SER A 130 17.96 -1.78 -12.41
C SER A 130 18.67 -2.94 -13.14
N PRO A 131 19.96 -3.18 -12.84
CA PRO A 131 20.68 -4.33 -13.35
C PRO A 131 20.19 -5.67 -12.77
N TYR A 132 19.44 -5.63 -11.66
CA TYR A 132 18.87 -6.83 -11.04
C TYR A 132 17.59 -7.32 -11.71
N ILE A 133 17.01 -6.54 -12.61
CA ILE A 133 15.79 -6.89 -13.34
C ILE A 133 16.20 -7.38 -14.74
N ASN A 134 15.85 -8.62 -15.08
CA ASN A 134 16.15 -9.19 -16.39
C ASN A 134 15.26 -8.60 -17.50
N GLU A 135 15.71 -8.71 -18.76
CA GLU A 135 15.04 -8.11 -19.91
C GLU A 135 13.58 -8.55 -20.09
N ALA A 136 13.26 -9.81 -19.85
CA ALA A 136 11.89 -10.31 -19.94
C ALA A 136 10.96 -9.66 -18.90
N SER A 137 11.50 -9.37 -17.70
CA SER A 137 10.74 -8.65 -16.66
C SER A 137 10.58 -7.18 -16.98
N LYS A 138 11.58 -6.54 -17.61
CA LYS A 138 11.48 -5.15 -18.09
C LYS A 138 10.44 -5.04 -19.20
N GLU A 139 10.48 -5.95 -20.18
CA GLU A 139 9.48 -5.99 -21.26
C GLU A 139 8.07 -6.13 -20.71
N TYR A 140 7.88 -7.04 -19.75
CA TYR A 140 6.60 -7.23 -19.08
C TYR A 140 6.19 -5.95 -18.31
N PHE A 141 7.11 -5.30 -17.59
CA PHE A 141 6.86 -4.04 -16.89
C PHE A 141 6.31 -2.98 -17.83
N PHE A 142 6.96 -2.78 -18.98
CA PHE A 142 6.53 -1.81 -19.97
C PHE A 142 5.17 -2.13 -20.59
N LYS A 143 4.83 -3.42 -20.78
CA LYS A 143 3.48 -3.80 -21.26
C LYS A 143 2.39 -3.35 -20.28
N ILE A 144 2.57 -3.57 -18.98
CA ILE A 144 1.63 -3.10 -17.96
C ILE A 144 1.58 -1.58 -17.92
N TRP A 145 2.75 -0.94 -17.81
CA TRP A 145 2.86 0.52 -17.67
C TRP A 145 2.24 1.29 -18.83
N HIS A 146 2.38 0.78 -20.05
CA HIS A 146 1.79 1.41 -21.23
C HIS A 146 0.36 0.93 -21.56
N GLY A 147 -0.28 0.15 -20.70
CA GLY A 147 -1.63 -0.35 -20.92
C GLY A 147 -1.75 -1.33 -22.08
N LYS A 148 -0.68 -2.05 -22.44
CA LYS A 148 -0.62 -3.02 -23.54
C LYS A 148 -0.65 -4.47 -23.08
N ALA A 149 -0.86 -4.70 -21.79
CA ALA A 149 -0.90 -6.02 -21.21
C ALA A 149 -2.18 -6.77 -21.56
N THR A 150 -2.07 -8.08 -21.76
CA THR A 150 -3.23 -8.95 -21.88
C THR A 150 -3.92 -9.13 -20.52
N LYS A 151 -5.13 -9.67 -20.55
CA LYS A 151 -5.89 -9.98 -19.34
C LYS A 151 -5.11 -10.95 -18.43
N GLU A 152 -4.49 -11.97 -19.00
CA GLU A 152 -3.69 -12.96 -18.29
C GLU A 152 -2.44 -12.33 -17.67
N GLU A 153 -1.81 -11.40 -18.37
CA GLU A 153 -0.69 -10.62 -17.83
C GLU A 153 -1.13 -9.75 -16.66
N MET A 154 -2.27 -9.07 -16.75
CA MET A 154 -2.83 -8.26 -15.66
C MET A 154 -3.13 -9.08 -14.39
N MET A 155 -3.59 -10.34 -14.53
CA MET A 155 -3.88 -11.21 -13.36
C MET A 155 -2.67 -11.48 -12.48
N VAL A 156 -1.47 -11.45 -13.02
CA VAL A 156 -0.22 -11.72 -12.28
C VAL A 156 0.61 -10.46 -12.03
N ALA A 157 0.09 -9.28 -12.38
CA ALA A 157 0.84 -8.03 -12.34
C ALA A 157 1.34 -7.70 -10.93
N LEU A 158 0.49 -7.76 -9.92
CA LEU A 158 0.88 -7.47 -8.54
C LEU A 158 1.98 -8.43 -8.04
N LEU A 159 1.85 -9.72 -8.34
CA LEU A 159 2.85 -10.72 -7.99
C LEU A 159 4.21 -10.43 -8.68
N ARG A 160 4.20 -10.07 -9.95
CA ARG A 160 5.43 -9.75 -10.68
C ARG A 160 6.08 -8.47 -10.18
N LEU A 161 5.29 -7.43 -9.91
CA LEU A 161 5.80 -6.19 -9.32
C LEU A 161 6.45 -6.45 -7.94
N THR A 162 5.80 -7.27 -7.10
CA THR A 162 6.35 -7.67 -5.80
C THR A 162 7.71 -8.36 -5.96
N LYS A 163 7.87 -9.28 -6.93
CA LYS A 163 9.13 -9.94 -7.21
C LYS A 163 10.23 -8.97 -7.69
N MET A 164 9.88 -8.03 -8.57
CA MET A 164 10.84 -7.02 -9.05
C MET A 164 11.31 -6.12 -7.90
N LEU A 165 10.42 -5.65 -7.05
CA LEU A 165 10.77 -4.86 -5.86
C LEU A 165 11.64 -5.67 -4.88
N GLN A 166 11.35 -6.96 -4.69
CA GLN A 166 12.16 -7.83 -3.85
C GLN A 166 13.58 -7.99 -4.39
N LEU A 167 13.74 -8.14 -5.72
CA LEU A 167 15.06 -8.21 -6.37
C LEU A 167 15.81 -6.89 -6.22
N TYR A 168 15.12 -5.76 -6.43
CA TYR A 168 15.72 -4.44 -6.37
C TYR A 168 16.22 -4.08 -4.96
N TYR A 169 15.40 -4.29 -3.93
CA TYR A 169 15.71 -3.89 -2.55
C TYR A 169 16.40 -5.00 -1.74
N GLY A 170 16.43 -6.25 -2.22
CA GLY A 170 16.90 -7.40 -1.44
C GLY A 170 16.07 -7.68 -0.19
N LYS A 171 14.81 -7.22 -0.14
CA LYS A 171 13.94 -7.25 1.05
C LYS A 171 12.54 -7.71 0.69
N GLN A 172 11.87 -8.34 1.65
CA GLN A 172 10.45 -8.70 1.49
C GLN A 172 9.60 -7.44 1.34
N VAL A 173 8.64 -7.50 0.41
CA VAL A 173 7.69 -6.44 0.11
C VAL A 173 6.46 -6.58 1.01
N ILE A 174 5.97 -5.46 1.52
CA ILE A 174 4.67 -5.39 2.19
C ILE A 174 3.65 -4.92 1.16
N VAL A 175 2.52 -5.63 1.06
CA VAL A 175 1.40 -5.25 0.21
C VAL A 175 0.23 -4.87 1.10
N LEU A 176 -0.22 -3.63 0.99
CA LEU A 176 -1.39 -3.08 1.68
C LEU A 176 -2.51 -2.92 0.67
N ILE A 177 -3.65 -3.59 0.91
CA ILE A 177 -4.80 -3.56 0.01
C ILE A 177 -6.01 -3.05 0.76
N ASP A 178 -6.54 -1.89 0.35
CA ASP A 178 -7.79 -1.33 0.86
C ASP A 178 -8.92 -1.53 -0.16
N GLU A 179 -10.17 -1.63 0.34
CA GLU A 179 -11.40 -1.79 -0.46
C GLU A 179 -11.30 -2.95 -1.48
N TYR A 180 -10.69 -4.09 -1.08
CA TYR A 180 -10.45 -5.24 -1.96
C TYR A 180 -11.76 -5.88 -2.48
N ASP A 181 -12.87 -5.66 -1.82
CA ASP A 181 -14.20 -6.15 -2.13
C ASP A 181 -14.97 -5.25 -3.12
N ALA A 182 -14.51 -4.01 -3.36
CA ALA A 182 -15.19 -3.06 -4.23
C ALA A 182 -15.44 -3.57 -5.66
N PRO A 183 -14.49 -4.24 -6.36
CA PRO A 183 -14.72 -4.73 -7.71
C PRO A 183 -15.81 -5.81 -7.79
N VAL A 184 -16.08 -6.52 -6.68
CA VAL A 184 -17.00 -7.65 -6.64
C VAL A 184 -18.38 -7.24 -6.17
N GLN A 185 -18.50 -6.22 -5.31
CA GLN A 185 -19.78 -5.79 -4.72
C GLN A 185 -20.80 -5.39 -5.78
N LYS A 186 -20.41 -4.63 -6.81
CA LYS A 186 -21.32 -4.23 -7.90
C LYS A 186 -21.78 -5.38 -8.80
N ALA A 187 -20.96 -6.42 -8.93
CA ALA A 187 -21.33 -7.58 -9.74
C ALA A 187 -22.43 -8.45 -9.09
N TRP A 188 -22.71 -8.25 -7.80
CA TRP A 188 -23.79 -8.95 -7.07
C TRP A 188 -25.07 -8.12 -6.98
N GLU A 189 -25.00 -6.82 -7.26
CA GLU A 189 -26.16 -5.91 -7.22
C GLU A 189 -26.85 -5.78 -8.58
N SER A 190 -26.29 -6.32 -9.64
CA SER A 190 -26.81 -6.38 -11.02
C SER A 190 -27.39 -7.75 -11.35
#